data_d38e1de48731127731528144c45d4147
#
_entry.id   d38e1de48731127731528144c45d4147
#
_cell.length_a   1.000
_cell.length_b   1.000
_cell.length_c   1.000
_cell.angle_alpha   90.00
_cell.angle_beta   90.00
_cell.angle_gamma   90.00
#
_symmetry.space_group_name_H-M   'P 1'
#
loop_
_entity.id
_entity.type
_entity.pdbx_description
1 polymer ?
#
loop_
_entity_poly.entity_id
_entity_poly.type
_entity_poly.pdbx_seq_one_letter_code
_entity_poly.pdbx_strand_id
1 'polypeptide(L)'
;MKSILRKVQLALVSGVLALAASATMLTGSASADSMAQLNATQLVADMGAGWNLGNALEANINGIPSETAWGNPVVTQAFIDRVKAAGFKTIRIPVSYLGNIGSAPDYTINPAWLNRIQEIVDYAYGRGLYVLINIHGDGFKTVTGSWLICDSSNQTTIRDKYQKVWQQIATRFQSYGERLIFEAMNEEFDGQYGNPTQPCYSNINAYNQIFVDTVRRTGGNNTSRWLLVAGWNTNIDYTAGNYGFVLPTDQYRSPSVPADEQRLMISVHYYDPWDFAGEENGTITQWGPAATNPARKSTWGQQDHMDAQLKKMRDTFVSRGYPVFVGEYGSVDKMSADSTNNRYRADYARTLVSTAKKYGAATAYWDNGYNGAYGFGLFNRSSVTVTQQGIIDAIISAVGGTTPTPPPTTAPPTTAPPTTRPPTTPPPSNGRSCSASYSVTGQWQGGFQAEVRVTAGGSAINGWTVTWTFANGQQVTQAWSATVTSSGTTVTARNVSYNGSMSAGGSTTFGFLGSSSGTNGVPSLSCAAS
;
A
#
# COMPACT_ATOMS: atom_id res chain seq x y z
N MET A 1 -79.64 -34.40 26.20
CA MET A 1 -80.95 -33.99 25.71
C MET A 1 -80.75 -32.96 24.59
N LYS A 2 -81.26 -33.36 23.43
CA LYS A 2 -81.75 -32.50 22.31
C LYS A 2 -80.80 -31.45 21.78
N SER A 3 -80.38 -31.41 20.61
CA SER A 3 -80.86 -31.71 19.25
C SER A 3 -80.64 -30.45 18.36
N ILE A 4 -79.88 -30.62 17.26
CA ILE A 4 -80.39 -30.37 15.87
C ILE A 4 -80.43 -28.88 15.48
N LEU A 5 -79.92 -28.41 14.43
CA LEU A 5 -79.92 -28.56 13.00
C LEU A 5 -79.21 -27.41 12.26
N ARG A 6 -78.41 -27.73 11.30
CA ARG A 6 -78.23 -27.13 9.96
C ARG A 6 -78.71 -25.73 9.67
N LYS A 7 -77.79 -24.90 9.07
CA LYS A 7 -78.06 -24.33 7.72
C LYS A 7 -76.78 -24.00 7.00
N VAL A 8 -76.71 -24.46 5.77
CA VAL A 8 -75.76 -24.15 4.73
C VAL A 8 -76.01 -22.75 4.21
N GLN A 9 -75.00 -21.91 4.09
CA GLN A 9 -75.04 -20.79 3.14
C GLN A 9 -73.66 -20.69 2.46
N LEU A 10 -73.67 -20.87 1.15
CA LEU A 10 -72.57 -20.54 0.22
C LEU A 10 -72.39 -19.01 0.24
N ALA A 11 -71.17 -18.57 0.41
CA ALA A 11 -70.73 -17.25 -0.03
C ALA A 11 -69.36 -17.39 -0.70
N LEU A 12 -69.35 -17.05 -1.98
CA LEU A 12 -68.13 -16.82 -2.75
C LEU A 12 -67.31 -15.68 -2.09
N VAL A 13 -66.07 -15.94 -1.78
CA VAL A 13 -65.10 -14.90 -1.52
C VAL A 13 -63.89 -15.13 -2.39
N SER A 14 -63.65 -14.15 -3.23
CA SER A 14 -62.50 -14.04 -4.15
C SER A 14 -61.17 -14.17 -3.41
N GLY A 15 -60.40 -15.19 -3.79
CA GLY A 15 -59.04 -15.38 -3.26
C GLY A 15 -58.07 -14.38 -3.90
N VAL A 16 -57.57 -13.44 -3.09
CA VAL A 16 -56.36 -12.71 -3.41
C VAL A 16 -55.16 -13.57 -2.96
N LEU A 17 -54.49 -14.19 -3.91
CA LEU A 17 -53.20 -14.82 -3.66
C LEU A 17 -52.17 -13.71 -3.43
N ALA A 18 -51.82 -13.45 -2.18
CA ALA A 18 -50.60 -12.72 -1.83
C ALA A 18 -49.41 -13.70 -2.01
N LEU A 19 -48.69 -13.59 -3.11
CA LEU A 19 -47.34 -14.18 -3.22
C LEU A 19 -46.43 -13.42 -2.28
N ALA A 20 -46.17 -13.97 -1.11
CA ALA A 20 -45.03 -13.60 -0.29
C ALA A 20 -43.76 -14.12 -1.00
N ALA A 21 -43.08 -13.26 -1.74
CA ALA A 21 -41.74 -13.55 -2.23
C ALA A 21 -40.81 -13.54 -0.99
N SER A 22 -40.55 -14.72 -0.45
CA SER A 22 -39.46 -14.95 0.49
C SER A 22 -38.16 -14.75 -0.28
N ALA A 23 -37.58 -13.54 -0.17
CA ALA A 23 -36.19 -13.32 -0.54
C ALA A 23 -35.33 -14.12 0.44
N THR A 24 -35.03 -15.37 0.11
CA THR A 24 -33.91 -16.08 0.70
C THR A 24 -32.67 -15.31 0.29
N MET A 25 -32.17 -14.47 1.19
CA MET A 25 -30.79 -14.04 1.14
C MET A 25 -29.96 -15.32 1.22
N LEU A 26 -29.49 -15.78 0.09
CA LEU A 26 -28.35 -16.69 0.02
C LEU A 26 -27.17 -15.91 0.63
N THR A 27 -26.99 -16.04 1.95
CA THR A 27 -25.69 -15.85 2.55
C THR A 27 -24.82 -16.96 1.99
N GLY A 28 -24.24 -16.72 0.82
CA GLY A 28 -23.16 -17.55 0.31
C GLY A 28 -22.08 -17.51 1.38
N SER A 29 -21.94 -18.59 2.14
CA SER A 29 -20.73 -18.85 2.89
C SER A 29 -19.61 -18.78 1.86
N ALA A 30 -18.82 -17.70 1.86
CA ALA A 30 -17.62 -17.65 1.05
C ALA A 30 -16.84 -18.91 1.41
N SER A 31 -16.68 -19.81 0.45
CA SER A 31 -15.84 -20.98 0.63
C SER A 31 -14.47 -20.48 1.04
N ALA A 32 -13.95 -20.97 2.16
CA ALA A 32 -12.59 -20.62 2.56
C ALA A 32 -11.64 -20.98 1.41
N ASP A 33 -10.77 -20.05 1.04
CA ASP A 33 -9.75 -20.32 0.02
C ASP A 33 -8.85 -21.46 0.50
N SER A 34 -8.45 -22.33 -0.43
CA SER A 34 -7.57 -23.44 -0.07
C SER A 34 -6.17 -22.95 0.27
N MET A 35 -5.58 -23.56 1.30
CA MET A 35 -4.14 -23.41 1.55
C MET A 35 -3.38 -24.24 0.50
N ALA A 36 -2.50 -23.59 -0.26
CA ALA A 36 -1.72 -24.25 -1.32
C ALA A 36 -0.62 -25.19 -0.77
N GLN A 37 -0.35 -25.14 0.53
CA GLN A 37 0.65 -25.95 1.24
C GLN A 37 2.06 -25.89 0.60
N LEU A 38 2.44 -24.70 0.11
CA LEU A 38 3.78 -24.48 -0.41
C LEU A 38 4.83 -24.67 0.69
N ASN A 39 5.91 -25.38 0.39
CA ASN A 39 7.07 -25.37 1.29
C ASN A 39 7.79 -24.02 1.25
N ALA A 40 8.77 -23.82 2.15
CA ALA A 40 9.49 -22.55 2.30
C ALA A 40 10.11 -22.05 0.98
N THR A 41 10.74 -22.93 0.23
CA THR A 41 11.41 -22.59 -1.05
C THR A 41 10.40 -22.20 -2.13
N GLN A 42 9.30 -22.95 -2.22
CA GLN A 42 8.23 -22.68 -3.17
C GLN A 42 7.53 -21.35 -2.84
N LEU A 43 7.26 -21.08 -1.56
CA LEU A 43 6.66 -19.83 -1.11
C LEU A 43 7.52 -18.63 -1.54
N VAL A 44 8.81 -18.62 -1.19
CA VAL A 44 9.72 -17.52 -1.53
C VAL A 44 9.80 -17.30 -3.03
N ALA A 45 9.84 -18.37 -3.83
CA ALA A 45 9.87 -18.30 -5.28
C ALA A 45 8.58 -17.70 -5.87
N ASP A 46 7.41 -18.04 -5.29
CA ASP A 46 6.12 -17.57 -5.77
C ASP A 46 5.86 -16.10 -5.33
N MET A 47 6.31 -15.71 -4.14
CA MET A 47 6.23 -14.33 -3.64
C MET A 47 6.91 -13.32 -4.59
N GLY A 48 7.97 -13.69 -5.27
CA GLY A 48 8.65 -12.87 -6.27
C GLY A 48 9.10 -11.50 -5.73
N ALA A 49 8.97 -10.43 -6.52
CA ALA A 49 9.28 -9.08 -6.09
C ALA A 49 8.15 -8.51 -5.23
N GLY A 50 8.50 -7.95 -4.08
CA GLY A 50 7.57 -7.28 -3.17
C GLY A 50 7.72 -5.76 -3.14
N TRP A 51 6.66 -5.11 -2.69
CA TRP A 51 6.53 -3.67 -2.56
C TRP A 51 5.73 -3.31 -1.31
N ASN A 52 6.11 -2.23 -0.61
CA ASN A 52 5.39 -1.75 0.57
C ASN A 52 4.42 -0.62 0.19
N LEU A 53 3.19 -0.72 0.67
CA LEU A 53 2.23 0.39 0.71
C LEU A 53 2.56 1.30 1.91
N GLY A 54 3.76 1.86 1.94
CA GLY A 54 4.24 2.67 3.06
C GLY A 54 3.58 4.05 3.13
N ASN A 55 3.53 4.62 4.32
CA ASN A 55 2.91 5.90 4.62
C ASN A 55 1.42 5.98 4.23
N ALA A 56 0.68 4.86 4.40
CA ALA A 56 -0.75 4.78 4.15
C ALA A 56 -1.52 4.40 5.42
N LEU A 57 -1.66 3.10 5.74
CA LEU A 57 -2.45 2.67 6.90
C LEU A 57 -1.70 2.80 8.24
N GLU A 58 -0.40 3.05 8.25
CA GLU A 58 0.39 3.38 9.43
C GLU A 58 0.54 4.90 9.63
N ALA A 59 0.26 5.70 8.60
CA ALA A 59 0.25 7.15 8.72
C ALA A 59 -0.84 7.61 9.69
N ASN A 60 -0.54 8.61 10.54
CA ASN A 60 -1.45 9.03 11.58
C ASN A 60 -1.43 10.54 11.83
N ILE A 61 -2.52 11.06 12.41
CA ILE A 61 -2.61 12.41 12.96
C ILE A 61 -2.89 12.26 14.45
N ASN A 62 -1.96 12.71 15.28
CA ASN A 62 -2.09 12.64 16.74
C ASN A 62 -2.45 11.24 17.27
N GLY A 63 -1.86 10.21 16.69
CA GLY A 63 -2.09 8.82 17.08
C GLY A 63 -3.39 8.20 16.58
N ILE A 64 -4.05 8.79 15.60
CA ILE A 64 -5.20 8.22 14.90
C ILE A 64 -4.79 7.92 13.47
N PRO A 65 -4.74 6.65 13.05
CA PRO A 65 -4.38 6.27 11.68
C PRO A 65 -5.29 6.90 10.64
N SER A 66 -4.67 7.41 9.58
CA SER A 66 -5.37 8.01 8.44
C SER A 66 -4.50 7.92 7.19
N GLU A 67 -5.03 7.37 6.11
CA GLU A 67 -4.30 7.18 4.84
C GLU A 67 -3.70 8.46 4.26
N THR A 68 -4.27 9.61 4.60
CA THR A 68 -3.86 10.91 4.06
C THR A 68 -3.03 11.75 5.03
N ALA A 69 -2.74 11.22 6.22
CA ALA A 69 -2.06 11.95 7.30
C ALA A 69 -0.69 12.50 6.89
N TRP A 70 0.05 11.75 6.08
CA TRP A 70 1.40 12.10 5.64
C TRP A 70 1.48 12.45 4.15
N GLY A 71 0.36 12.96 3.58
CA GLY A 71 0.32 13.55 2.24
C GLY A 71 0.05 12.57 1.09
N ASN A 72 -0.14 11.29 1.37
CA ASN A 72 -0.57 10.33 0.35
C ASN A 72 -2.08 10.43 0.11
N PRO A 73 -2.57 10.11 -1.09
CA PRO A 73 -4.00 9.98 -1.35
C PRO A 73 -4.56 8.69 -0.73
N VAL A 74 -5.88 8.63 -0.59
CA VAL A 74 -6.59 7.40 -0.23
C VAL A 74 -6.24 6.29 -1.22
N VAL A 75 -5.96 5.10 -0.71
CA VAL A 75 -5.60 3.93 -1.51
C VAL A 75 -6.79 3.47 -2.36
N THR A 76 -6.56 3.25 -3.64
CA THR A 76 -7.58 2.81 -4.59
C THR A 76 -7.22 1.48 -5.24
N GLN A 77 -8.23 0.75 -5.71
CA GLN A 77 -8.03 -0.47 -6.50
C GLN A 77 -7.14 -0.21 -7.73
N ALA A 78 -7.37 0.90 -8.44
CA ALA A 78 -6.59 1.27 -9.62
C ALA A 78 -5.10 1.42 -9.32
N PHE A 79 -4.76 1.93 -8.14
CA PHE A 79 -3.37 2.05 -7.71
C PHE A 79 -2.74 0.67 -7.45
N ILE A 80 -3.44 -0.22 -6.76
CA ILE A 80 -2.98 -1.60 -6.54
C ILE A 80 -2.84 -2.35 -7.87
N ASP A 81 -3.77 -2.17 -8.81
CA ASP A 81 -3.67 -2.71 -10.17
C ASP A 81 -2.42 -2.20 -10.90
N ARG A 82 -2.05 -0.93 -10.70
CA ARG A 82 -0.82 -0.36 -11.27
C ARG A 82 0.44 -0.97 -10.68
N VAL A 83 0.49 -1.20 -9.38
CA VAL A 83 1.61 -1.88 -8.71
C VAL A 83 1.79 -3.29 -9.25
N LYS A 84 0.69 -4.05 -9.37
CA LYS A 84 0.71 -5.39 -9.99
C LYS A 84 1.18 -5.33 -11.46
N ALA A 85 0.66 -4.38 -12.24
CA ALA A 85 1.04 -4.19 -13.64
C ALA A 85 2.51 -3.80 -13.83
N ALA A 86 3.18 -3.28 -12.81
CA ALA A 86 4.61 -3.03 -12.79
C ALA A 86 5.46 -4.29 -12.55
N GLY A 87 4.83 -5.44 -12.25
CA GLY A 87 5.49 -6.74 -12.09
C GLY A 87 5.64 -7.23 -10.65
N PHE A 88 5.20 -6.46 -9.66
CA PHE A 88 5.21 -6.90 -8.25
C PHE A 88 4.20 -8.02 -8.02
N LYS A 89 4.60 -9.00 -7.21
CA LYS A 89 3.77 -10.15 -6.82
C LYS A 89 3.40 -10.16 -5.35
N THR A 90 4.06 -9.36 -4.53
CA THR A 90 3.85 -9.25 -3.08
C THR A 90 3.64 -7.80 -2.70
N ILE A 91 2.64 -7.54 -1.85
CA ILE A 91 2.42 -6.24 -1.21
C ILE A 91 2.47 -6.41 0.31
N ARG A 92 3.38 -5.69 0.97
CA ARG A 92 3.32 -5.50 2.42
C ARG A 92 2.53 -4.23 2.69
N ILE A 93 1.55 -4.33 3.56
CA ILE A 93 0.65 -3.25 3.98
C ILE A 93 0.94 -2.96 5.45
N PRO A 94 1.80 -1.99 5.77
CA PRO A 94 1.98 -1.50 7.12
C PRO A 94 0.66 -0.99 7.70
N VAL A 95 0.29 -1.42 8.92
CA VAL A 95 -0.95 -1.01 9.57
C VAL A 95 -0.69 -0.61 11.01
N SER A 96 -1.13 0.58 11.40
CA SER A 96 -1.18 1.00 12.79
C SER A 96 -2.62 0.98 13.32
N TYR A 97 -2.77 0.62 14.56
CA TYR A 97 -4.07 0.55 15.24
C TYR A 97 -4.24 1.65 16.28
N LEU A 98 -3.16 2.11 16.92
CA LEU A 98 -3.07 3.29 17.80
C LEU A 98 -4.42 3.63 18.51
N GLY A 99 -4.99 4.80 18.23
CA GLY A 99 -6.28 5.27 18.75
C GLY A 99 -7.53 4.57 18.22
N ASN A 100 -7.38 3.58 17.34
CA ASN A 100 -8.49 2.75 16.83
C ASN A 100 -8.76 1.50 17.68
N ILE A 101 -8.19 1.38 18.88
CA ILE A 101 -8.43 0.29 19.83
C ILE A 101 -9.21 0.82 21.03
N GLY A 102 -10.35 0.20 21.34
CA GLY A 102 -11.16 0.52 22.49
C GLY A 102 -10.50 0.17 23.83
N SER A 103 -11.22 0.43 24.92
CA SER A 103 -10.76 0.19 26.28
C SER A 103 -10.71 -1.30 26.64
N ALA A 104 -9.97 -1.62 27.75
CA ALA A 104 -10.06 -2.91 28.42
C ALA A 104 -11.51 -3.19 28.85
N PRO A 105 -11.93 -4.46 28.99
CA PRO A 105 -11.11 -5.66 28.81
C PRO A 105 -11.01 -6.16 27.37
N ASP A 106 -11.84 -5.67 26.45
CA ASP A 106 -12.01 -6.27 25.12
C ASP A 106 -11.03 -5.74 24.08
N TYR A 107 -10.56 -4.51 24.24
CA TYR A 107 -9.68 -3.82 23.28
C TYR A 107 -10.20 -3.91 21.83
N THR A 108 -11.50 -3.67 21.66
CA THR A 108 -12.18 -3.81 20.37
C THR A 108 -11.58 -2.86 19.34
N ILE A 109 -11.11 -3.40 18.23
CA ILE A 109 -10.65 -2.58 17.09
C ILE A 109 -11.85 -1.89 16.47
N ASN A 110 -11.72 -0.60 16.16
CA ASN A 110 -12.76 0.16 15.46
C ASN A 110 -13.21 -0.60 14.20
N PRO A 111 -14.49 -1.01 14.11
CA PRO A 111 -14.96 -1.82 12.98
C PRO A 111 -14.81 -1.13 11.62
N ALA A 112 -14.95 0.20 11.56
CA ALA A 112 -14.75 0.94 10.32
C ALA A 112 -13.29 0.88 9.84
N TRP A 113 -12.33 0.97 10.78
CA TRP A 113 -10.91 0.82 10.47
C TRP A 113 -10.59 -0.61 10.01
N LEU A 114 -11.07 -1.63 10.71
CA LEU A 114 -10.86 -3.02 10.32
C LEU A 114 -11.51 -3.36 8.97
N ASN A 115 -12.68 -2.78 8.66
CA ASN A 115 -13.30 -2.90 7.34
C ASN A 115 -12.43 -2.25 6.24
N ARG A 116 -11.85 -1.08 6.51
CA ARG A 116 -10.98 -0.41 5.55
C ARG A 116 -9.68 -1.19 5.30
N ILE A 117 -9.08 -1.75 6.34
CA ILE A 117 -7.92 -2.65 6.20
C ILE A 117 -8.29 -3.83 5.28
N GLN A 118 -9.43 -4.46 5.55
CA GLN A 118 -9.89 -5.59 4.72
C GLN A 118 -10.12 -5.18 3.27
N GLU A 119 -10.74 -4.05 3.01
CA GLU A 119 -10.98 -3.56 1.65
C GLU A 119 -9.66 -3.41 0.87
N ILE A 120 -8.62 -2.87 1.49
CA ILE A 120 -7.30 -2.73 0.84
C ILE A 120 -6.61 -4.09 0.67
N VAL A 121 -6.74 -4.98 1.64
CA VAL A 121 -6.29 -6.37 1.51
C VAL A 121 -6.98 -7.03 0.32
N ASP A 122 -8.30 -6.88 0.19
CA ASP A 122 -9.09 -7.45 -0.90
C ASP A 122 -8.69 -6.90 -2.28
N TYR A 123 -8.30 -5.63 -2.36
CA TYR A 123 -7.77 -5.04 -3.60
C TYR A 123 -6.55 -5.82 -4.12
N ALA A 124 -5.63 -6.17 -3.25
CA ALA A 124 -4.40 -6.89 -3.61
C ALA A 124 -4.64 -8.41 -3.73
N TYR A 125 -5.29 -8.99 -2.75
CA TYR A 125 -5.57 -10.42 -2.68
C TYR A 125 -6.43 -10.90 -3.87
N GLY A 126 -7.48 -10.15 -4.20
CA GLY A 126 -8.35 -10.42 -5.35
C GLY A 126 -7.62 -10.33 -6.71
N ARG A 127 -6.45 -9.74 -6.75
CA ARG A 127 -5.56 -9.73 -7.92
C ARG A 127 -4.54 -10.86 -7.91
N GLY A 128 -4.58 -11.75 -6.92
CA GLY A 128 -3.65 -12.88 -6.77
C GLY A 128 -2.26 -12.47 -6.31
N LEU A 129 -2.13 -11.31 -5.66
CA LEU A 129 -0.90 -10.90 -4.98
C LEU A 129 -0.78 -11.59 -3.63
N TYR A 130 0.46 -11.82 -3.19
CA TYR A 130 0.72 -12.05 -1.77
C TYR A 130 0.52 -10.74 -1.01
N VAL A 131 -0.12 -10.83 0.14
CA VAL A 131 -0.42 -9.69 1.00
C VAL A 131 0.14 -9.97 2.39
N LEU A 132 0.91 -9.03 2.93
CA LEU A 132 1.37 -9.06 4.32
C LEU A 132 0.73 -7.90 5.08
N ILE A 133 0.19 -8.16 6.25
CA ILE A 133 -0.31 -7.12 7.19
C ILE A 133 0.35 -7.31 8.55
N ASN A 134 0.55 -6.20 9.27
CA ASN A 134 1.23 -6.21 10.56
C ASN A 134 0.59 -5.26 11.60
N ILE A 135 1.25 -5.14 12.75
CA ILE A 135 1.12 -4.01 13.68
C ILE A 135 2.40 -3.18 13.52
N HIS A 136 2.30 -1.93 13.02
CA HIS A 136 3.45 -1.17 12.54
C HIS A 136 3.91 -0.07 13.51
N GLY A 137 3.19 1.06 13.57
CA GLY A 137 3.62 2.23 14.34
C GLY A 137 3.26 2.20 15.83
N ASP A 138 2.64 1.14 16.31
CA ASP A 138 2.08 1.01 17.65
C ASP A 138 3.16 0.85 18.73
N GLY A 139 4.40 0.55 18.35
CA GLY A 139 5.56 0.41 19.22
C GLY A 139 6.53 1.60 19.24
N PHE A 140 6.38 2.56 18.34
CA PHE A 140 7.26 3.72 18.29
C PHE A 140 6.95 4.73 19.40
N LYS A 141 7.84 4.86 20.39
CA LYS A 141 7.68 5.77 21.54
C LYS A 141 7.46 7.24 21.16
N THR A 142 7.90 7.64 19.98
CA THR A 142 7.72 8.99 19.44
C THR A 142 6.35 9.23 18.82
N VAL A 143 5.56 8.18 18.63
CA VAL A 143 4.22 8.27 18.07
C VAL A 143 3.18 8.37 19.18
N THR A 144 2.33 9.39 19.13
CA THR A 144 1.25 9.60 20.08
C THR A 144 0.32 8.38 20.10
N GLY A 145 0.00 7.87 21.29
CA GLY A 145 -0.90 6.74 21.46
C GLY A 145 -0.25 5.36 21.27
N SER A 146 1.06 5.29 21.04
CA SER A 146 1.80 4.03 21.03
C SER A 146 1.62 3.26 22.33
N TRP A 147 1.41 1.96 22.21
CA TRP A 147 1.06 1.10 23.34
C TRP A 147 1.87 -0.19 23.42
N LEU A 148 2.44 -0.66 22.30
CA LEU A 148 3.27 -1.86 22.24
C LEU A 148 4.71 -1.49 22.63
N ILE A 149 4.94 -1.18 23.90
CA ILE A 149 6.22 -0.63 24.39
C ILE A 149 6.98 -1.70 25.16
N CYS A 150 8.04 -2.23 24.56
CA CYS A 150 8.76 -3.40 25.07
C CYS A 150 9.48 -3.18 26.41
N ASP A 151 9.89 -1.97 26.74
CA ASP A 151 10.53 -1.64 28.03
C ASP A 151 9.58 -1.05 29.08
N SER A 152 8.27 -1.01 28.78
CA SER A 152 7.26 -0.59 29.76
C SER A 152 7.19 -1.55 30.93
N SER A 153 6.98 -1.03 32.14
CA SER A 153 6.71 -1.84 33.33
C SER A 153 5.36 -2.57 33.32
N ASN A 154 4.42 -2.14 32.48
CA ASN A 154 3.06 -2.69 32.41
C ASN A 154 2.91 -3.79 31.36
N GLN A 155 3.81 -4.76 31.34
CA GLN A 155 3.82 -5.84 30.35
C GLN A 155 2.58 -6.73 30.39
N THR A 156 1.95 -6.90 31.54
CA THR A 156 0.72 -7.69 31.65
C THR A 156 -0.40 -7.11 30.79
N THR A 157 -0.65 -5.81 30.89
CA THR A 157 -1.66 -5.12 30.09
C THR A 157 -1.30 -5.10 28.59
N ILE A 158 -0.03 -4.87 28.27
CA ILE A 158 0.43 -4.83 26.88
C ILE A 158 0.24 -6.19 26.21
N ARG A 159 0.63 -7.27 26.87
CA ARG A 159 0.48 -8.64 26.36
C ARG A 159 -0.98 -9.05 26.20
N ASP A 160 -1.86 -8.70 27.15
CA ASP A 160 -3.30 -8.95 27.05
C ASP A 160 -3.91 -8.18 25.86
N LYS A 161 -3.59 -6.88 25.73
CA LYS A 161 -4.02 -6.06 24.60
C LYS A 161 -3.52 -6.62 23.26
N TYR A 162 -2.24 -6.98 23.17
CA TYR A 162 -1.62 -7.53 21.98
C TYR A 162 -2.27 -8.85 21.54
N GLN A 163 -2.53 -9.74 22.49
CA GLN A 163 -3.25 -10.98 22.24
C GLN A 163 -4.65 -10.73 21.66
N LYS A 164 -5.41 -9.82 22.26
CA LYS A 164 -6.79 -9.53 21.84
C LYS A 164 -6.87 -8.81 20.51
N VAL A 165 -5.91 -7.93 20.23
CA VAL A 165 -5.80 -7.27 18.93
C VAL A 165 -5.51 -8.31 17.84
N TRP A 166 -4.51 -9.19 18.03
CA TRP A 166 -4.22 -10.24 17.07
C TRP A 166 -5.34 -11.26 16.92
N GLN A 167 -6.06 -11.57 17.99
CA GLN A 167 -7.23 -12.45 17.92
C GLN A 167 -8.30 -11.88 16.97
N GLN A 168 -8.59 -10.58 17.06
CA GLN A 168 -9.56 -9.92 16.19
C GLN A 168 -9.09 -9.90 14.74
N ILE A 169 -7.83 -9.52 14.49
CA ILE A 169 -7.24 -9.52 13.15
C ILE A 169 -7.29 -10.94 12.55
N ALA A 170 -6.79 -11.94 13.28
CA ALA A 170 -6.72 -13.30 12.81
C ALA A 170 -8.12 -13.90 12.53
N THR A 171 -9.10 -13.61 13.38
CA THR A 171 -10.50 -14.02 13.17
C THR A 171 -11.10 -13.38 11.92
N ARG A 172 -10.86 -12.09 11.71
CA ARG A 172 -11.37 -11.36 10.54
C ARG A 172 -10.90 -11.97 9.23
N PHE A 173 -9.65 -12.42 9.17
CA PHE A 173 -9.02 -12.93 7.96
C PHE A 173 -8.86 -14.46 7.95
N GLN A 174 -9.57 -15.18 8.80
CA GLN A 174 -9.44 -16.63 9.00
C GLN A 174 -9.64 -17.45 7.71
N SER A 175 -10.55 -17.01 6.83
CA SER A 175 -10.91 -17.72 5.60
C SER A 175 -9.96 -17.48 4.42
N TYR A 176 -9.06 -16.49 4.50
CA TYR A 176 -8.10 -16.20 3.44
C TYR A 176 -7.06 -17.31 3.32
N GLY A 177 -6.68 -17.67 2.10
CA GLY A 177 -5.73 -18.75 1.81
C GLY A 177 -4.26 -18.34 1.97
N GLU A 178 -3.39 -19.11 1.31
CA GLU A 178 -1.91 -19.05 1.43
C GLU A 178 -1.31 -17.66 1.17
N ARG A 179 -1.94 -16.85 0.31
CA ARG A 179 -1.40 -15.55 -0.09
C ARG A 179 -1.57 -14.44 0.93
N LEU A 180 -2.28 -14.66 2.03
CA LEU A 180 -2.30 -13.71 3.14
C LEU A 180 -1.38 -14.19 4.26
N ILE A 181 -0.38 -13.39 4.57
CA ILE A 181 0.64 -13.65 5.60
C ILE A 181 0.48 -12.60 6.70
N PHE A 182 0.64 -12.99 7.96
CA PHE A 182 0.65 -12.06 9.08
C PHE A 182 2.06 -11.85 9.59
N GLU A 183 2.42 -10.61 9.86
CA GLU A 183 3.68 -10.20 10.48
C GLU A 183 3.42 -9.67 11.89
N ALA A 184 4.06 -10.25 12.88
CA ALA A 184 3.80 -10.02 14.30
C ALA A 184 3.82 -8.54 14.68
N MET A 185 4.86 -7.85 14.29
CA MET A 185 5.13 -6.43 14.59
C MET A 185 6.14 -5.88 13.58
N ASN A 186 6.36 -4.59 13.61
CA ASN A 186 7.39 -3.93 12.82
C ASN A 186 8.75 -3.89 13.57
N GLU A 187 9.39 -2.76 13.63
CA GLU A 187 10.71 -2.49 14.21
C GLU A 187 10.62 -2.23 15.72
N GLU A 188 10.29 -3.26 16.52
CA GLU A 188 10.19 -3.12 17.96
C GLU A 188 11.57 -3.09 18.62
N PHE A 189 11.81 -2.07 19.44
CA PHE A 189 13.00 -1.90 20.27
C PHE A 189 12.76 -0.83 21.36
N ASP A 190 13.75 -0.57 22.21
CA ASP A 190 13.64 0.40 23.30
C ASP A 190 13.71 1.88 22.88
N GLY A 191 13.82 2.15 21.56
CA GLY A 191 13.95 3.49 21.00
C GLY A 191 15.38 4.05 21.06
N GLN A 192 16.35 3.27 21.51
CA GLN A 192 17.76 3.64 21.51
C GLN A 192 18.51 2.82 20.48
N TYR A 193 19.15 3.48 19.53
CA TYR A 193 19.98 2.79 18.55
C TYR A 193 21.29 2.33 19.21
N GLY A 194 21.47 1.02 19.32
CA GLY A 194 22.59 0.38 19.98
C GLY A 194 22.32 -1.10 20.21
N ASN A 195 23.13 -1.75 21.02
CA ASN A 195 22.95 -3.16 21.33
C ASN A 195 21.61 -3.41 22.04
N PRO A 196 20.97 -4.54 21.76
CA PRO A 196 19.72 -4.94 22.41
C PRO A 196 19.80 -4.94 23.94
N THR A 197 18.77 -4.41 24.57
CA THR A 197 18.64 -4.30 26.02
C THR A 197 17.61 -5.27 26.59
N GLN A 198 17.75 -5.55 27.92
CA GLN A 198 16.76 -6.30 28.68
C GLN A 198 16.01 -5.36 29.64
N PRO A 199 14.72 -5.58 29.92
CA PRO A 199 13.89 -6.74 29.53
C PRO A 199 13.25 -6.64 28.13
N CYS A 200 13.54 -5.60 27.35
CA CYS A 200 12.85 -5.31 26.11
C CYS A 200 12.97 -6.48 25.11
N TYR A 201 14.16 -7.04 24.89
CA TYR A 201 14.29 -8.15 23.94
C TYR A 201 13.53 -9.42 24.38
N SER A 202 13.52 -9.72 25.69
CA SER A 202 12.69 -10.81 26.22
C SER A 202 11.19 -10.56 26.01
N ASN A 203 10.74 -9.31 26.09
CA ASN A 203 9.36 -8.94 25.81
C ASN A 203 9.01 -9.07 24.32
N ILE A 204 9.91 -8.68 23.41
CA ILE A 204 9.75 -8.90 21.97
C ILE A 204 9.60 -10.40 21.66
N ASN A 205 10.43 -11.25 22.24
CA ASN A 205 10.28 -12.70 22.09
C ASN A 205 8.92 -13.20 22.62
N ALA A 206 8.46 -12.65 23.76
CA ALA A 206 7.15 -12.99 24.30
C ALA A 206 6.00 -12.52 23.39
N TYR A 207 6.11 -11.36 22.76
CA TYR A 207 5.11 -10.90 21.76
C TYR A 207 5.06 -11.83 20.55
N ASN A 208 6.20 -12.26 20.02
CA ASN A 208 6.25 -13.25 18.94
C ASN A 208 5.55 -14.57 19.34
N GLN A 209 5.76 -15.07 20.57
CA GLN A 209 5.09 -16.29 21.03
C GLN A 209 3.58 -16.09 21.19
N ILE A 210 3.14 -14.97 21.79
CA ILE A 210 1.72 -14.62 21.93
C ILE A 210 1.06 -14.53 20.55
N PHE A 211 1.71 -13.90 19.58
CA PHE A 211 1.22 -13.79 18.22
C PHE A 211 1.00 -15.16 17.58
N VAL A 212 2.02 -16.01 17.57
CA VAL A 212 1.93 -17.35 16.98
C VAL A 212 0.81 -18.17 17.64
N ASP A 213 0.79 -18.25 18.94
CA ASP A 213 -0.22 -19.01 19.68
C ASP A 213 -1.63 -18.48 19.42
N THR A 214 -1.80 -17.16 19.44
CA THR A 214 -3.10 -16.51 19.26
C THR A 214 -3.63 -16.76 17.86
N VAL A 215 -2.83 -16.52 16.83
CA VAL A 215 -3.25 -16.73 15.44
C VAL A 215 -3.63 -18.19 15.20
N ARG A 216 -2.80 -19.15 15.62
CA ARG A 216 -3.08 -20.58 15.45
C ARG A 216 -4.40 -21.00 16.11
N ARG A 217 -4.66 -20.52 17.32
CA ARG A 217 -5.86 -20.88 18.10
C ARG A 217 -7.15 -20.32 17.52
N THR A 218 -7.12 -19.34 16.62
CA THR A 218 -8.32 -18.91 15.92
C THR A 218 -8.85 -19.94 14.94
N GLY A 219 -8.04 -20.95 14.56
CA GLY A 219 -8.48 -22.07 13.72
C GLY A 219 -8.57 -21.72 12.23
N GLY A 220 -9.29 -22.53 11.46
CA GLY A 220 -9.41 -22.36 10.02
C GLY A 220 -8.05 -22.37 9.31
N ASN A 221 -7.90 -21.57 8.26
CA ASN A 221 -6.64 -21.44 7.52
C ASN A 221 -5.47 -20.91 8.38
N ASN A 222 -5.77 -20.26 9.49
CA ASN A 222 -4.73 -19.74 10.40
C ASN A 222 -3.90 -20.85 11.05
N THR A 223 -4.40 -22.08 11.11
CA THR A 223 -3.65 -23.21 11.67
C THR A 223 -2.43 -23.61 10.82
N SER A 224 -2.41 -23.26 9.55
CA SER A 224 -1.31 -23.54 8.60
C SER A 224 -0.77 -22.30 7.87
N ARG A 225 -1.31 -21.11 8.17
CA ARG A 225 -0.86 -19.83 7.59
C ARG A 225 0.61 -19.56 7.89
N TRP A 226 1.33 -19.00 6.94
CA TRP A 226 2.66 -18.45 7.18
C TRP A 226 2.59 -17.25 8.12
N LEU A 227 3.43 -17.27 9.16
CA LEU A 227 3.52 -16.21 10.16
C LEU A 227 4.94 -15.67 10.19
N LEU A 228 5.07 -14.35 10.13
CA LEU A 228 6.34 -13.64 10.09
C LEU A 228 6.65 -13.07 11.46
N VAL A 229 7.80 -13.42 12.03
CA VAL A 229 8.26 -12.98 13.35
C VAL A 229 9.52 -12.15 13.23
N ALA A 230 9.68 -11.14 14.08
CA ALA A 230 10.76 -10.17 14.03
C ALA A 230 11.67 -10.25 15.27
N GLY A 231 12.96 -10.04 15.06
CA GLY A 231 13.90 -9.75 16.15
C GLY A 231 13.94 -8.26 16.48
N TRP A 232 14.89 -7.88 17.34
CA TRP A 232 15.13 -6.50 17.75
C TRP A 232 15.30 -5.56 16.55
N ASN A 233 14.40 -4.58 16.43
CA ASN A 233 14.40 -3.55 15.38
C ASN A 233 14.56 -4.14 13.96
N THR A 234 14.05 -5.36 13.73
CA THR A 234 14.22 -6.10 12.46
C THR A 234 15.67 -6.15 11.93
N ASN A 235 16.63 -5.88 12.81
CA ASN A 235 18.05 -5.82 12.44
C ASN A 235 18.63 -7.24 12.27
N ILE A 236 19.38 -7.44 11.18
CA ILE A 236 19.98 -8.75 10.84
C ILE A 236 20.94 -9.23 11.91
N ASP A 237 21.86 -8.37 12.38
CA ASP A 237 22.86 -8.75 13.37
C ASP A 237 22.24 -9.12 14.70
N TYR A 238 21.22 -8.37 15.12
CA TYR A 238 20.53 -8.61 16.39
C TYR A 238 19.55 -9.79 16.33
N THR A 239 19.09 -10.17 15.12
CA THR A 239 18.20 -11.32 14.92
C THR A 239 18.99 -12.62 14.74
N ALA A 240 20.04 -12.62 13.90
CA ALA A 240 20.83 -13.81 13.58
C ALA A 240 22.04 -14.00 14.51
N GLY A 241 22.45 -12.96 15.24
CA GLY A 241 23.55 -12.99 16.17
C GLY A 241 23.15 -13.49 17.56
N ASN A 242 24.11 -13.51 18.47
CA ASN A 242 23.92 -14.02 19.84
C ASN A 242 23.45 -12.91 20.80
N TYR A 243 22.38 -12.19 20.43
CA TYR A 243 21.86 -11.04 21.17
C TYR A 243 20.56 -11.30 21.96
N GLY A 244 19.97 -12.50 21.80
CA GLY A 244 18.81 -12.89 22.60
C GLY A 244 17.54 -13.18 21.80
N PHE A 245 17.58 -13.23 20.47
CA PHE A 245 16.43 -13.68 19.66
C PHE A 245 16.11 -15.14 19.95
N VAL A 246 14.82 -15.41 20.22
CA VAL A 246 14.30 -16.76 20.43
C VAL A 246 13.17 -17.01 19.43
N LEU A 247 13.31 -18.05 18.63
CA LEU A 247 12.23 -18.51 17.76
C LEU A 247 11.05 -18.98 18.62
N PRO A 248 9.82 -18.51 18.33
CA PRO A 248 8.64 -19.04 19.03
C PRO A 248 8.39 -20.50 18.67
N THR A 249 7.77 -21.22 19.56
CA THR A 249 7.27 -22.58 19.30
C THR A 249 5.95 -22.48 18.52
N ASP A 250 5.75 -23.35 17.53
CA ASP A 250 4.50 -23.41 16.74
C ASP A 250 3.66 -24.64 17.10
N GLN A 251 3.34 -24.78 18.39
CA GLN A 251 2.70 -25.96 18.97
C GLN A 251 1.23 -26.17 18.56
N TYR A 252 0.55 -25.13 18.12
CA TYR A 252 -0.85 -25.19 17.68
C TYR A 252 -0.99 -25.22 16.14
N ARG A 253 0.09 -25.47 15.45
CA ARG A 253 0.10 -25.65 14.01
C ARG A 253 -0.75 -26.87 13.60
N SER A 254 -1.41 -26.78 12.46
CA SER A 254 -2.19 -27.90 11.90
C SER A 254 -1.34 -29.16 11.78
N PRO A 255 -1.83 -30.31 12.24
CA PRO A 255 -1.16 -31.59 12.02
C PRO A 255 -1.12 -32.02 10.54
N SER A 256 -1.87 -31.35 9.65
CA SER A 256 -1.79 -31.57 8.21
C SER A 256 -0.53 -30.98 7.57
N VAL A 257 0.15 -30.08 8.24
CA VAL A 257 1.46 -29.58 7.81
C VAL A 257 2.51 -30.63 8.16
N PRO A 258 3.35 -31.08 7.21
CA PRO A 258 4.41 -32.03 7.46
C PRO A 258 5.29 -31.63 8.66
N ALA A 259 5.71 -32.59 9.47
CA ALA A 259 6.43 -32.31 10.72
C ALA A 259 7.79 -31.62 10.49
N ASP A 260 8.41 -31.88 9.35
CA ASP A 260 9.70 -31.32 8.91
C ASP A 260 9.56 -29.97 8.19
N GLU A 261 8.32 -29.52 7.89
CA GLU A 261 8.08 -28.22 7.28
C GLU A 261 7.79 -27.17 8.34
N GLN A 262 8.31 -25.98 8.13
CA GLN A 262 8.02 -24.81 8.98
C GLN A 262 6.84 -24.01 8.41
N ARG A 263 6.20 -23.20 9.27
CA ARG A 263 5.19 -22.19 8.89
C ARG A 263 5.49 -20.84 9.56
N LEU A 264 6.73 -20.67 10.00
CA LEU A 264 7.24 -19.39 10.50
C LEU A 264 8.28 -18.85 9.53
N MET A 265 8.28 -17.54 9.35
CA MET A 265 9.23 -16.75 8.56
C MET A 265 9.92 -15.73 9.46
N ILE A 266 11.10 -15.28 9.07
CA ILE A 266 11.87 -14.28 9.82
C ILE A 266 11.84 -12.95 9.09
N SER A 267 11.34 -11.89 9.75
CA SER A 267 11.34 -10.52 9.25
C SER A 267 12.64 -9.82 9.61
N VAL A 268 13.28 -9.21 8.62
CA VAL A 268 14.39 -8.28 8.79
C VAL A 268 14.25 -7.13 7.80
N HIS A 269 14.86 -5.99 8.14
CA HIS A 269 14.96 -4.84 7.25
C HIS A 269 16.43 -4.60 6.88
N TYR A 270 16.66 -3.94 5.75
CA TYR A 270 18.01 -3.70 5.26
C TYR A 270 18.16 -2.31 4.62
N TYR A 271 18.87 -1.43 5.30
CA TYR A 271 19.17 -0.07 4.84
C TYR A 271 20.66 0.27 4.92
N ASP A 272 21.52 -0.76 4.99
CA ASP A 272 22.96 -0.53 5.01
C ASP A 272 23.53 -0.22 3.62
N PRO A 273 24.40 0.77 3.51
CA PRO A 273 24.78 1.75 4.53
C PRO A 273 23.72 2.87 4.63
N TRP A 274 23.38 3.28 5.84
CA TRP A 274 22.33 4.29 6.09
C TRP A 274 22.63 5.64 5.42
N ASP A 275 23.91 6.05 5.36
CA ASP A 275 24.34 7.29 4.73
C ASP A 275 23.98 7.36 3.22
N PHE A 276 23.90 6.20 2.55
CA PHE A 276 23.37 6.10 1.19
C PHE A 276 21.85 5.90 1.17
N ALA A 277 21.35 4.96 1.98
CA ALA A 277 20.00 4.45 1.85
C ALA A 277 18.93 5.34 2.51
N GLY A 278 19.22 5.98 3.65
CA GLY A 278 18.22 6.69 4.44
C GLY A 278 18.56 8.10 4.87
N GLU A 279 19.85 8.46 4.93
CA GLU A 279 20.25 9.78 5.41
C GLU A 279 19.80 10.88 4.46
N GLU A 280 18.91 11.73 4.92
CA GLU A 280 18.51 12.96 4.23
C GLU A 280 19.62 14.00 4.31
N ASN A 281 19.78 14.81 3.29
CA ASN A 281 20.81 15.87 3.20
C ASN A 281 22.27 15.37 3.28
N GLY A 282 22.51 14.05 3.26
CA GLY A 282 23.85 13.48 3.25
C GLY A 282 24.54 13.63 1.88
N THR A 283 25.89 13.63 1.91
CA THR A 283 26.73 13.75 0.69
C THR A 283 26.90 12.43 -0.06
N ILE A 284 26.57 11.30 0.56
CA ILE A 284 26.72 9.98 -0.03
C ILE A 284 25.55 9.72 -0.98
N THR A 285 25.85 9.73 -2.27
CA THR A 285 24.86 9.62 -3.36
C THR A 285 25.14 8.45 -4.30
N GLN A 286 26.30 7.77 -4.13
CA GLN A 286 26.76 6.68 -4.98
C GLN A 286 26.99 5.41 -4.17
N TRP A 287 26.73 4.26 -4.78
CA TRP A 287 26.90 2.94 -4.16
C TRP A 287 27.40 1.92 -5.20
N GLY A 288 28.07 0.89 -4.72
CA GLY A 288 28.49 -0.24 -5.53
C GLY A 288 29.79 0.00 -6.34
N PRO A 289 30.19 -0.97 -7.17
CA PRO A 289 31.46 -0.92 -7.89
C PRO A 289 31.50 0.14 -8.99
N ALA A 290 30.34 0.55 -9.50
CA ALA A 290 30.23 1.60 -10.52
C ALA A 290 30.36 3.02 -9.96
N ALA A 291 30.43 3.18 -8.63
CA ALA A 291 30.65 4.47 -7.98
C ALA A 291 32.10 4.91 -8.18
N THR A 292 32.28 6.06 -8.83
CA THR A 292 33.60 6.57 -9.26
C THR A 292 34.09 7.72 -8.38
N ASN A 293 33.21 8.34 -7.59
CA ASN A 293 33.57 9.45 -6.73
C ASN A 293 33.67 8.98 -5.27
N PRO A 294 34.90 8.83 -4.70
CA PRO A 294 35.05 8.37 -3.33
C PRO A 294 34.46 9.32 -2.27
N ALA A 295 34.31 10.60 -2.57
CA ALA A 295 33.66 11.56 -1.65
C ALA A 295 32.13 11.42 -1.61
N ARG A 296 31.54 10.66 -2.54
CA ARG A 296 30.11 10.41 -2.64
C ARG A 296 29.72 8.96 -2.39
N LYS A 297 30.68 8.12 -2.03
CA LYS A 297 30.50 6.69 -1.78
C LYS A 297 30.78 6.37 -0.32
N SER A 298 29.90 5.63 0.32
CA SER A 298 30.16 5.14 1.69
C SER A 298 31.38 4.25 1.75
N THR A 299 32.13 4.36 2.85
CA THR A 299 33.31 3.52 3.11
C THR A 299 32.97 2.12 3.62
N TRP A 300 31.69 1.85 3.92
CA TRP A 300 31.17 0.58 4.41
C TRP A 300 29.85 0.20 3.71
N GLY A 301 29.28 -0.95 4.03
CA GLY A 301 27.96 -1.35 3.57
C GLY A 301 27.87 -1.55 2.06
N GLN A 302 28.96 -1.96 1.42
CA GLN A 302 29.01 -2.23 -0.02
C GLN A 302 28.49 -3.65 -0.31
N GLN A 303 28.66 -4.14 -1.53
CA GLN A 303 28.11 -5.43 -1.99
C GLN A 303 28.56 -6.63 -1.16
N ASP A 304 29.80 -6.64 -0.70
CA ASP A 304 30.38 -7.68 0.14
C ASP A 304 29.71 -7.75 1.53
N HIS A 305 29.45 -6.59 2.11
CA HIS A 305 28.69 -6.49 3.36
C HIS A 305 27.25 -7.01 3.18
N MET A 306 26.56 -6.57 2.12
CA MET A 306 25.21 -7.05 1.80
C MET A 306 25.15 -8.56 1.60
N ASP A 307 26.14 -9.14 0.87
CA ASP A 307 26.24 -10.58 0.67
C ASP A 307 26.46 -11.30 2.01
N ALA A 308 27.35 -10.79 2.86
CA ALA A 308 27.62 -11.37 4.17
C ALA A 308 26.41 -11.34 5.10
N GLN A 309 25.64 -10.25 5.12
CA GLN A 309 24.45 -10.12 5.94
C GLN A 309 23.33 -11.09 5.52
N LEU A 310 23.05 -11.18 4.21
CA LEU A 310 22.03 -12.10 3.72
C LEU A 310 22.48 -13.56 3.82
N LYS A 311 23.78 -13.83 3.66
CA LYS A 311 24.35 -15.15 3.92
C LYS A 311 24.19 -15.56 5.40
N LYS A 312 24.39 -14.63 6.33
CA LYS A 312 24.16 -14.87 7.77
C LYS A 312 22.71 -15.30 8.03
N MET A 313 21.72 -14.64 7.41
CA MET A 313 20.33 -15.03 7.53
C MET A 313 20.07 -16.42 6.94
N ARG A 314 20.66 -16.73 5.78
CA ARG A 314 20.58 -18.07 5.19
C ARG A 314 21.12 -19.13 6.15
N ASP A 315 22.32 -18.91 6.68
CA ASP A 315 23.01 -19.90 7.51
C ASP A 315 22.30 -20.12 8.85
N THR A 316 21.67 -19.08 9.40
CA THR A 316 20.96 -19.14 10.70
C THR A 316 19.54 -19.70 10.59
N PHE A 317 18.80 -19.33 9.54
CA PHE A 317 17.36 -19.61 9.47
C PHE A 317 16.94 -20.41 8.23
N VAL A 318 17.29 -19.94 7.01
CA VAL A 318 16.83 -20.60 5.77
C VAL A 318 17.31 -22.06 5.69
N SER A 319 18.55 -22.34 6.10
CA SER A 319 19.10 -23.70 6.15
C SER A 319 18.33 -24.64 7.09
N ARG A 320 17.51 -24.10 7.97
CA ARG A 320 16.66 -24.83 8.92
C ARG A 320 15.18 -24.83 8.53
N GLY A 321 14.86 -24.39 7.30
CA GLY A 321 13.50 -24.35 6.77
C GLY A 321 12.66 -23.10 7.15
N TYR A 322 13.26 -22.10 7.79
CA TYR A 322 12.61 -20.83 8.10
C TYR A 322 12.93 -19.79 7.02
N PRO A 323 12.02 -19.49 6.09
CA PRO A 323 12.29 -18.49 5.06
C PRO A 323 12.48 -17.11 5.68
N VAL A 324 13.29 -16.30 5.03
CA VAL A 324 13.55 -14.92 5.43
C VAL A 324 12.79 -13.97 4.52
N PHE A 325 12.24 -12.91 5.08
CA PHE A 325 11.63 -11.83 4.37
C PHE A 325 12.34 -10.51 4.72
N VAL A 326 13.02 -9.91 3.74
CA VAL A 326 13.53 -8.54 3.88
C VAL A 326 12.35 -7.61 3.66
N GLY A 327 11.64 -7.30 4.75
CA GLY A 327 10.35 -6.60 4.76
C GLY A 327 10.44 -5.17 4.27
N GLU A 328 11.61 -4.55 4.46
CA GLU A 328 11.89 -3.21 3.96
C GLU A 328 13.32 -3.10 3.49
N TYR A 329 13.50 -2.44 2.35
CA TYR A 329 14.76 -1.97 1.81
C TYR A 329 14.48 -0.88 0.78
N GLY A 330 15.46 -0.04 0.49
CA GLY A 330 15.34 1.00 -0.51
C GLY A 330 16.43 2.06 -0.35
N SER A 331 16.33 3.11 -1.12
CA SER A 331 17.21 4.26 -0.94
C SER A 331 16.49 5.55 -1.34
N VAL A 332 16.78 6.62 -0.60
CA VAL A 332 16.19 7.95 -0.81
C VAL A 332 16.69 8.60 -2.11
N ASP A 333 15.86 9.44 -2.70
CA ASP A 333 16.19 10.21 -3.90
C ASP A 333 17.12 11.38 -3.56
N LYS A 334 18.35 11.34 -4.05
CA LYS A 334 19.36 12.41 -3.95
C LYS A 334 19.72 13.01 -5.33
N MET A 335 18.79 12.93 -6.30
CA MET A 335 18.99 13.44 -7.66
C MET A 335 19.30 14.96 -7.70
N SER A 336 18.81 15.71 -6.73
CA SER A 336 19.14 17.15 -6.60
C SER A 336 20.61 17.39 -6.30
N ALA A 337 21.28 16.48 -5.60
CA ALA A 337 22.71 16.55 -5.26
C ALA A 337 23.59 15.82 -6.29
N ASP A 338 23.08 14.79 -6.92
CA ASP A 338 23.80 13.98 -7.93
C ASP A 338 22.81 13.44 -8.96
N SER A 339 22.82 14.01 -10.17
CA SER A 339 21.92 13.61 -11.27
C SER A 339 22.09 12.14 -11.72
N THR A 340 23.12 11.45 -11.24
CA THR A 340 23.34 10.02 -11.49
C THR A 340 22.81 9.10 -10.38
N ASN A 341 22.27 9.65 -9.29
CA ASN A 341 21.87 8.91 -8.10
C ASN A 341 20.91 7.75 -8.40
N ASN A 342 19.90 7.94 -9.27
CA ASN A 342 18.94 6.89 -9.58
C ASN A 342 19.57 5.62 -10.19
N ARG A 343 20.72 5.74 -10.88
CA ARG A 343 21.48 4.58 -11.33
C ARG A 343 21.96 3.74 -10.15
N TYR A 344 22.50 4.39 -9.12
CA TYR A 344 23.01 3.69 -7.94
C TYR A 344 21.89 3.15 -7.05
N ARG A 345 20.76 3.84 -7.00
CA ARG A 345 19.53 3.34 -6.35
C ARG A 345 19.04 2.03 -7.03
N ALA A 346 19.03 2.01 -8.36
CA ALA A 346 18.67 0.81 -9.13
C ALA A 346 19.68 -0.33 -8.93
N ASP A 347 20.99 -0.03 -8.90
CA ASP A 347 22.04 -1.03 -8.67
C ASP A 347 21.99 -1.60 -7.25
N TYR A 348 21.71 -0.76 -6.25
CA TYR A 348 21.48 -1.17 -4.87
C TYR A 348 20.27 -2.13 -4.77
N ALA A 349 19.13 -1.74 -5.30
CA ALA A 349 17.92 -2.55 -5.28
C ALA A 349 18.12 -3.89 -6.02
N ARG A 350 18.74 -3.87 -7.21
CA ARG A 350 19.05 -5.08 -7.98
C ARG A 350 19.94 -6.03 -7.19
N THR A 351 21.01 -5.50 -6.59
CA THR A 351 21.97 -6.29 -5.84
C THR A 351 21.33 -6.94 -4.63
N LEU A 352 20.55 -6.18 -3.87
CA LEU A 352 19.85 -6.72 -2.71
C LEU A 352 18.88 -7.83 -3.11
N VAL A 353 18.01 -7.59 -4.09
CA VAL A 353 17.01 -8.57 -4.51
C VAL A 353 17.65 -9.84 -5.06
N SER A 354 18.70 -9.72 -5.90
CA SER A 354 19.42 -10.88 -6.43
C SER A 354 20.16 -11.67 -5.35
N THR A 355 20.74 -10.97 -4.36
CA THR A 355 21.43 -11.60 -3.22
C THR A 355 20.43 -12.28 -2.27
N ALA A 356 19.30 -11.64 -1.99
CA ALA A 356 18.22 -12.24 -1.23
C ALA A 356 17.72 -13.54 -1.90
N LYS A 357 17.42 -13.48 -3.19
CA LYS A 357 17.04 -14.67 -3.97
C LYS A 357 18.11 -15.78 -3.92
N LYS A 358 19.38 -15.43 -4.09
CA LYS A 358 20.53 -16.37 -3.96
C LYS A 358 20.49 -17.13 -2.64
N TYR A 359 20.09 -16.48 -1.57
CA TYR A 359 20.09 -17.03 -0.21
C TYR A 359 18.71 -17.48 0.28
N GLY A 360 17.69 -17.54 -0.59
CA GLY A 360 16.36 -18.07 -0.27
C GLY A 360 15.51 -17.11 0.58
N ALA A 361 15.69 -15.81 0.39
CA ALA A 361 14.88 -14.78 1.01
C ALA A 361 13.99 -14.05 -0.02
N ALA A 362 12.78 -13.68 0.38
CA ALA A 362 11.92 -12.77 -0.35
C ALA A 362 12.13 -11.32 0.14
N THR A 363 11.69 -10.33 -0.65
CA THR A 363 11.95 -8.91 -0.36
C THR A 363 10.76 -8.03 -0.67
N ALA A 364 10.62 -6.87 0.02
CA ALA A 364 9.69 -5.82 -0.35
C ALA A 364 10.35 -4.44 -0.29
N TYR A 365 10.34 -3.73 -1.42
CA TYR A 365 10.87 -2.37 -1.51
C TYR A 365 10.02 -1.40 -0.69
N TRP A 366 10.65 -0.53 0.10
CA TRP A 366 9.95 0.51 0.85
C TRP A 366 9.58 1.67 -0.07
N ASP A 367 8.30 1.92 -0.26
CA ASP A 367 7.74 3.04 -1.02
C ASP A 367 6.84 3.86 -0.10
N ASN A 368 7.28 5.06 0.29
CA ASN A 368 6.52 5.96 1.15
C ASN A 368 5.56 6.89 0.38
N GLY A 369 5.45 6.71 -0.95
CA GLY A 369 4.61 7.54 -1.82
C GLY A 369 5.17 8.93 -2.14
N TYR A 370 6.29 9.33 -1.54
CA TYR A 370 6.90 10.62 -1.79
C TYR A 370 7.92 10.54 -2.93
N ASN A 371 7.68 11.31 -4.00
CA ASN A 371 8.51 11.36 -5.21
C ASN A 371 9.45 12.57 -5.28
N GLY A 372 9.56 13.36 -4.22
CA GLY A 372 10.47 14.49 -4.09
C GLY A 372 11.85 14.07 -3.59
N ALA A 373 12.71 15.08 -3.37
CA ALA A 373 14.03 14.88 -2.76
C ALA A 373 13.89 14.10 -1.43
N TYR A 374 14.74 13.10 -1.25
CA TYR A 374 14.74 12.17 -0.12
C TYR A 374 13.53 11.24 0.00
N GLY A 375 12.67 11.18 -1.04
CA GLY A 375 11.59 10.20 -1.13
C GLY A 375 12.06 8.82 -1.58
N PHE A 376 11.31 7.79 -1.18
CA PHE A 376 11.48 6.42 -1.66
C PHE A 376 10.52 6.07 -2.80
N GLY A 377 9.57 6.96 -3.15
CA GLY A 377 8.45 6.67 -4.03
C GLY A 377 8.85 6.18 -5.42
N LEU A 378 8.32 5.05 -5.83
CA LEU A 378 8.42 4.50 -7.18
C LEU A 378 7.24 4.88 -8.06
N PHE A 379 6.15 5.28 -7.43
CA PHE A 379 4.89 5.64 -8.08
C PHE A 379 4.41 7.01 -7.62
N ASN A 380 3.81 7.75 -8.52
CA ASN A 380 2.94 8.85 -8.14
C ASN A 380 1.54 8.28 -7.87
N ARG A 381 1.15 8.22 -6.60
CA ARG A 381 -0.09 7.58 -6.17
C ARG A 381 -1.34 8.35 -6.58
N SER A 382 -1.24 9.68 -6.72
CA SER A 382 -2.37 10.51 -7.15
C SER A 382 -2.68 10.36 -8.64
N SER A 383 -1.65 10.27 -9.49
CA SER A 383 -1.83 10.08 -10.94
C SER A 383 -1.80 8.60 -11.37
N VAL A 384 -1.56 7.69 -10.43
CA VAL A 384 -1.47 6.24 -10.69
C VAL A 384 -0.42 5.90 -11.76
N THR A 385 0.74 6.59 -11.72
CA THR A 385 1.81 6.46 -12.71
C THR A 385 3.11 6.00 -12.07
N VAL A 386 3.95 5.30 -12.84
CA VAL A 386 5.33 4.99 -12.44
C VAL A 386 6.20 6.23 -12.59
N THR A 387 7.03 6.51 -11.58
CA THR A 387 7.99 7.63 -11.59
C THR A 387 9.44 7.15 -11.67
N GLN A 388 9.73 5.92 -11.22
CA GLN A 388 11.07 5.37 -11.12
C GLN A 388 11.17 4.02 -11.84
N GLN A 389 10.87 4.01 -13.16
CA GLN A 389 10.85 2.78 -13.97
C GLN A 389 12.17 2.01 -13.90
N GLY A 390 13.32 2.70 -13.94
CA GLY A 390 14.63 2.03 -13.90
C GLY A 390 14.91 1.27 -12.60
N ILE A 391 14.37 1.73 -11.46
CA ILE A 391 14.47 0.99 -10.18
C ILE A 391 13.53 -0.22 -10.21
N ILE A 392 12.30 -0.06 -10.71
CA ILE A 392 11.35 -1.18 -10.86
C ILE A 392 11.94 -2.26 -11.78
N ASP A 393 12.48 -1.88 -12.94
CA ASP A 393 13.12 -2.83 -13.87
C ASP A 393 14.27 -3.59 -13.22
N ALA A 394 15.06 -2.90 -12.41
CA ALA A 394 16.16 -3.50 -11.66
C ALA A 394 15.66 -4.56 -10.66
N ILE A 395 14.59 -4.27 -9.93
CA ILE A 395 13.95 -5.18 -8.96
C ILE A 395 13.35 -6.39 -9.67
N ILE A 396 12.52 -6.15 -10.68
CA ILE A 396 11.78 -7.23 -11.38
C ILE A 396 12.74 -8.17 -12.12
N SER A 397 13.75 -7.63 -12.80
CA SER A 397 14.76 -8.47 -13.47
C SER A 397 15.56 -9.33 -12.48
N ALA A 398 15.84 -8.83 -11.28
CA ALA A 398 16.60 -9.55 -10.25
C ALA A 398 15.89 -10.82 -9.75
N VAL A 399 14.56 -10.83 -9.72
CA VAL A 399 13.78 -12.05 -9.41
C VAL A 399 13.60 -12.97 -10.61
N GLY A 400 14.12 -12.61 -11.80
CA GLY A 400 13.96 -13.38 -13.04
C GLY A 400 12.64 -13.10 -13.76
N GLY A 401 11.97 -11.99 -13.42
CA GLY A 401 10.81 -11.47 -14.12
C GLY A 401 11.20 -10.61 -15.32
N THR A 402 10.26 -10.41 -16.21
CA THR A 402 10.32 -9.34 -17.22
C THR A 402 9.31 -8.27 -16.80
N THR A 403 9.73 -7.01 -16.76
CA THR A 403 8.74 -5.93 -16.62
C THR A 403 7.79 -6.02 -17.80
N PRO A 404 6.45 -6.08 -17.54
CA PRO A 404 5.50 -6.04 -18.64
C PRO A 404 5.75 -4.76 -19.43
N THR A 405 6.01 -4.90 -20.73
CA THR A 405 6.04 -3.74 -21.62
C THR A 405 4.68 -3.04 -21.48
N PRO A 406 4.64 -1.73 -21.19
CA PRO A 406 3.36 -1.01 -21.22
C PRO A 406 2.67 -1.36 -22.53
N PRO A 407 1.34 -1.63 -22.55
CA PRO A 407 0.65 -1.83 -23.80
C PRO A 407 1.04 -0.68 -24.74
N PRO A 408 1.37 -0.94 -26.00
CA PRO A 408 1.61 0.14 -26.93
C PRO A 408 0.40 1.05 -26.84
N THR A 409 0.62 2.32 -26.57
CA THR A 409 -0.40 3.34 -26.71
C THR A 409 -0.83 3.24 -28.16
N THR A 410 -1.90 2.52 -28.41
CA THR A 410 -2.56 2.53 -29.72
C THR A 410 -2.96 3.96 -29.94
N ALA A 411 -2.20 4.65 -30.78
CA ALA A 411 -2.64 5.92 -31.34
C ALA A 411 -4.05 5.65 -31.90
N PRO A 412 -5.01 6.50 -31.61
CA PRO A 412 -6.33 6.34 -32.20
C PRO A 412 -6.17 6.24 -33.73
N PRO A 413 -6.94 5.38 -34.42
CA PRO A 413 -6.88 5.30 -35.86
C PRO A 413 -7.13 6.67 -36.46
N THR A 414 -6.18 7.15 -37.22
CA THR A 414 -6.31 8.38 -38.03
C THR A 414 -7.38 8.13 -39.09
N THR A 415 -8.63 8.44 -38.78
CA THR A 415 -9.64 8.67 -39.79
C THR A 415 -9.38 10.08 -40.37
N ALA A 416 -9.05 10.15 -41.63
CA ALA A 416 -8.88 11.39 -42.35
C ALA A 416 -10.16 12.26 -42.24
N PRO A 417 -10.02 13.58 -41.97
CA PRO A 417 -11.18 14.45 -41.86
C PRO A 417 -11.80 14.73 -43.21
N PRO A 418 -13.14 14.89 -43.30
CA PRO A 418 -13.76 15.50 -44.45
C PRO A 418 -13.45 17.03 -44.45
N THR A 419 -13.01 17.51 -45.59
CA THR A 419 -12.75 18.92 -45.86
C THR A 419 -14.02 19.76 -45.81
N THR A 420 -14.09 20.72 -44.87
CA THR A 420 -14.96 21.90 -45.02
C THR A 420 -14.30 23.15 -44.41
N ARG A 421 -14.13 24.12 -45.23
CA ARG A 421 -13.97 25.58 -45.21
C ARG A 421 -13.81 26.35 -43.90
N PRO A 422 -12.91 27.35 -43.83
CA PRO A 422 -12.48 28.07 -42.64
C PRO A 422 -13.50 29.08 -42.11
N PRO A 423 -13.56 29.25 -40.81
CA PRO A 423 -14.04 30.48 -40.19
C PRO A 423 -12.88 31.34 -39.69
N THR A 424 -13.11 32.61 -39.81
CA THR A 424 -12.42 33.81 -39.39
C THR A 424 -11.53 33.74 -38.14
N THR A 425 -10.32 34.31 -38.29
CA THR A 425 -9.28 34.55 -37.31
C THR A 425 -9.72 35.38 -36.10
N PRO A 426 -9.36 34.97 -34.87
CA PRO A 426 -9.24 35.86 -33.72
C PRO A 426 -7.83 36.51 -33.67
N PRO A 427 -7.65 37.58 -32.88
CA PRO A 427 -6.41 38.38 -32.88
C PRO A 427 -5.24 37.63 -32.23
N PRO A 428 -3.98 38.08 -32.46
CA PRO A 428 -2.77 37.33 -32.11
C PRO A 428 -2.58 37.21 -30.63
N SER A 429 -2.60 35.97 -30.13
CA SER A 429 -2.14 35.60 -28.80
C SER A 429 -0.61 35.46 -28.80
N ASN A 430 0.02 35.86 -27.71
CA ASN A 430 1.47 35.84 -27.46
C ASN A 430 2.14 34.46 -27.54
N GLY A 431 1.89 33.62 -28.49
CA GLY A 431 2.54 32.32 -28.70
C GLY A 431 2.38 31.27 -27.59
N ARG A 432 1.75 31.62 -26.48
CA ARG A 432 1.47 30.73 -25.34
C ARG A 432 0.06 30.18 -25.45
N SER A 433 -0.07 28.87 -25.34
CA SER A 433 -1.36 28.21 -25.41
C SER A 433 -1.41 27.06 -24.40
N CYS A 434 -2.60 26.66 -23.97
CA CYS A 434 -2.83 25.45 -23.23
C CYS A 434 -4.08 24.73 -23.71
N SER A 435 -4.16 23.44 -23.40
CA SER A 435 -5.36 22.61 -23.53
C SER A 435 -5.75 22.01 -22.20
N ALA A 436 -7.03 21.68 -22.03
CA ALA A 436 -7.51 21.00 -20.85
C ALA A 436 -8.39 19.81 -21.23
N SER A 437 -8.26 18.70 -20.49
CA SER A 437 -9.12 17.52 -20.60
C SER A 437 -9.75 17.20 -19.26
N TYR A 438 -11.00 16.76 -19.28
CA TYR A 438 -11.82 16.47 -18.10
C TYR A 438 -12.14 14.98 -18.04
N SER A 439 -12.02 14.38 -16.85
CA SER A 439 -12.44 13.00 -16.59
C SER A 439 -13.21 12.90 -15.29
N VAL A 440 -14.31 12.16 -15.28
CA VAL A 440 -14.99 11.74 -14.04
C VAL A 440 -14.23 10.55 -13.49
N THR A 441 -13.66 10.70 -12.29
CA THR A 441 -12.84 9.69 -11.63
C THR A 441 -13.62 8.87 -10.60
N GLY A 442 -14.79 9.36 -10.19
CA GLY A 442 -15.71 8.66 -9.29
C GLY A 442 -17.12 9.25 -9.36
N GLN A 443 -18.13 8.44 -9.13
CA GLN A 443 -19.53 8.88 -9.10
C GLN A 443 -20.32 8.06 -8.08
N TRP A 444 -21.19 8.75 -7.33
CA TRP A 444 -22.10 8.16 -6.33
C TRP A 444 -23.43 8.88 -6.33
N GLN A 445 -24.38 8.40 -5.55
CA GLN A 445 -25.68 9.06 -5.45
C GLN A 445 -25.53 10.49 -4.89
N GLY A 446 -25.87 11.49 -5.67
CA GLY A 446 -25.83 12.91 -5.30
C GLY A 446 -24.49 13.61 -5.50
N GLY A 447 -23.42 12.91 -5.97
CA GLY A 447 -22.10 13.52 -6.14
C GLY A 447 -21.18 12.81 -7.11
N PHE A 448 -20.07 13.47 -7.41
CA PHE A 448 -19.01 12.91 -8.27
C PHE A 448 -17.66 13.54 -7.94
N GLN A 449 -16.61 12.87 -8.35
CA GLN A 449 -15.25 13.37 -8.38
C GLN A 449 -14.78 13.50 -9.82
N ALA A 450 -14.09 14.58 -10.13
CA ALA A 450 -13.51 14.79 -11.44
C ALA A 450 -12.06 15.30 -11.34
N GLU A 451 -11.29 14.97 -12.36
CA GLU A 451 -9.93 15.45 -12.59
C GLU A 451 -9.88 16.23 -13.91
N VAL A 452 -9.14 17.33 -13.90
CA VAL A 452 -8.83 18.12 -15.07
C VAL A 452 -7.32 18.16 -15.28
N ARG A 453 -6.87 17.68 -16.44
CA ARG A 453 -5.47 17.78 -16.87
C ARG A 453 -5.31 19.01 -17.75
N VAL A 454 -4.35 19.87 -17.41
CA VAL A 454 -3.94 21.04 -18.19
C VAL A 454 -2.59 20.76 -18.83
N THR A 455 -2.46 21.00 -20.12
CA THR A 455 -1.22 20.79 -20.89
C THR A 455 -0.81 22.08 -21.59
N ALA A 456 0.42 22.52 -21.38
CA ALA A 456 1.00 23.65 -22.10
C ALA A 456 1.20 23.30 -23.59
N GLY A 457 1.00 24.26 -24.46
CA GLY A 457 1.25 24.11 -25.90
C GLY A 457 2.74 24.11 -26.26
N GLY A 458 3.08 24.58 -27.45
CA GLY A 458 4.46 24.58 -27.96
C GLY A 458 5.41 25.58 -27.30
N SER A 459 4.95 26.35 -26.31
CA SER A 459 5.75 27.31 -25.54
C SER A 459 5.55 27.13 -24.04
N ALA A 460 6.56 27.45 -23.22
CA ALA A 460 6.44 27.47 -21.79
C ALA A 460 5.41 28.51 -21.31
N ILE A 461 4.65 28.18 -20.27
CA ILE A 461 3.63 29.05 -19.67
C ILE A 461 3.96 29.28 -18.19
N ASN A 462 3.48 30.40 -17.63
CA ASN A 462 3.68 30.76 -16.22
C ASN A 462 2.39 30.74 -15.40
N GLY A 463 1.26 30.51 -16.09
CA GLY A 463 -0.04 30.39 -15.47
C GLY A 463 -1.06 29.81 -16.43
N TRP A 464 -2.15 29.30 -15.88
CA TRP A 464 -3.28 28.79 -16.66
C TRP A 464 -4.60 29.10 -15.97
N THR A 465 -5.64 29.24 -16.81
CA THR A 465 -7.02 29.36 -16.38
C THR A 465 -7.86 28.42 -17.23
N VAL A 466 -8.62 27.53 -16.58
CA VAL A 466 -9.57 26.62 -17.23
C VAL A 466 -10.99 27.05 -16.88
N THR A 467 -11.86 27.14 -17.87
CA THR A 467 -13.27 27.51 -17.68
C THR A 467 -14.18 26.48 -18.34
N TRP A 468 -15.29 26.14 -17.65
CA TRP A 468 -16.33 25.28 -18.21
C TRP A 468 -17.71 25.65 -17.66
N THR A 469 -18.74 25.14 -18.30
CA THR A 469 -20.12 25.31 -17.84
C THR A 469 -20.78 23.95 -17.70
N PHE A 470 -21.34 23.68 -16.55
CA PHE A 470 -22.11 22.47 -16.31
C PHE A 470 -23.52 22.56 -16.92
N ALA A 471 -23.87 21.55 -17.72
CA ALA A 471 -25.17 21.53 -18.41
C ALA A 471 -26.33 21.01 -17.55
N ASN A 472 -26.04 20.27 -16.48
CA ASN A 472 -27.02 19.50 -15.71
C ASN A 472 -27.12 19.95 -14.23
N GLY A 473 -26.77 21.19 -13.94
CA GLY A 473 -26.89 21.77 -12.60
C GLY A 473 -25.88 21.25 -11.57
N GLN A 474 -24.80 20.61 -12.03
CA GLN A 474 -23.68 20.20 -11.15
C GLN A 474 -23.03 21.43 -10.51
N GLN A 475 -22.50 21.26 -9.31
CA GLN A 475 -21.77 22.31 -8.59
C GLN A 475 -20.49 21.76 -8.00
N VAL A 476 -19.39 22.52 -8.05
CA VAL A 476 -18.15 22.17 -7.35
C VAL A 476 -18.34 22.44 -5.86
N THR A 477 -18.07 21.42 -5.04
CA THR A 477 -18.21 21.51 -3.58
C THR A 477 -16.86 21.62 -2.88
N GLN A 478 -15.80 21.05 -3.46
CA GLN A 478 -14.44 21.12 -2.95
C GLN A 478 -13.47 20.98 -4.13
N ALA A 479 -12.32 21.65 -4.09
CA ALA A 479 -11.28 21.52 -5.11
C ALA A 479 -9.89 21.50 -4.49
N TRP A 480 -8.94 20.85 -5.18
CA TRP A 480 -7.53 20.80 -4.81
C TRP A 480 -6.64 21.03 -6.03
N SER A 481 -5.44 21.54 -5.80
CA SER A 481 -4.45 21.90 -6.83
C SER A 481 -4.94 22.96 -7.83
N ALA A 482 -6.00 23.70 -7.49
CA ALA A 482 -6.50 24.88 -8.21
C ALA A 482 -7.28 25.81 -7.28
N THR A 483 -7.28 27.09 -7.58
CA THR A 483 -8.26 28.04 -7.01
C THR A 483 -9.49 28.04 -7.90
N VAL A 484 -10.59 27.52 -7.39
CA VAL A 484 -11.84 27.38 -8.14
C VAL A 484 -12.88 28.40 -7.66
N THR A 485 -13.53 29.05 -8.61
CA THR A 485 -14.67 29.93 -8.37
C THR A 485 -15.81 29.55 -9.29
N SER A 486 -17.05 29.65 -8.80
CA SER A 486 -18.25 29.38 -9.59
C SER A 486 -19.16 30.60 -9.66
N SER A 487 -19.74 30.84 -10.81
CA SER A 487 -20.79 31.85 -11.04
C SER A 487 -21.95 31.15 -11.77
N GLY A 488 -22.99 30.80 -11.00
CA GLY A 488 -24.04 29.90 -11.50
C GLY A 488 -23.48 28.53 -11.87
N THR A 489 -23.72 28.08 -13.08
CA THR A 489 -23.20 26.81 -13.62
C THR A 489 -21.80 26.94 -14.26
N THR A 490 -21.28 28.15 -14.39
CA THR A 490 -19.94 28.38 -14.96
C THR A 490 -18.89 28.31 -13.87
N VAL A 491 -17.87 27.51 -14.09
CA VAL A 491 -16.75 27.30 -13.18
C VAL A 491 -15.46 27.81 -13.82
N THR A 492 -14.65 28.50 -13.02
CA THR A 492 -13.32 28.99 -13.41
C THR A 492 -12.30 28.43 -12.42
N ALA A 493 -11.33 27.67 -12.91
CA ALA A 493 -10.21 27.16 -12.16
C ALA A 493 -8.91 27.85 -12.60
N ARG A 494 -8.11 28.30 -11.64
CA ARG A 494 -6.79 28.92 -11.88
C ARG A 494 -5.71 28.14 -11.16
N ASN A 495 -4.51 28.17 -11.70
CA ASN A 495 -3.36 27.56 -11.06
C ASN A 495 -3.10 28.11 -9.66
N VAL A 496 -2.53 27.28 -8.82
CA VAL A 496 -1.91 27.67 -7.55
C VAL A 496 -0.41 27.94 -7.76
N SER A 497 0.28 28.44 -6.73
CA SER A 497 1.66 28.92 -6.86
C SER A 497 2.66 27.89 -7.39
N TYR A 498 2.43 26.61 -7.17
CA TYR A 498 3.38 25.54 -7.51
C TYR A 498 3.11 24.84 -8.84
N ASN A 499 1.99 25.10 -9.53
CA ASN A 499 1.63 24.39 -10.75
C ASN A 499 1.26 25.29 -11.93
N GLY A 500 1.55 26.59 -11.84
CA GLY A 500 1.33 27.56 -12.92
C GLY A 500 2.42 27.52 -13.99
N SER A 501 3.69 27.34 -13.59
CA SER A 501 4.82 27.32 -14.50
C SER A 501 5.00 25.93 -15.10
N MET A 502 4.90 25.80 -16.42
CA MET A 502 5.10 24.55 -17.14
C MET A 502 5.96 24.78 -18.39
N SER A 503 6.87 23.85 -18.67
CA SER A 503 7.62 23.83 -19.93
C SER A 503 6.68 23.54 -21.12
N ALA A 504 7.14 23.82 -22.34
CA ALA A 504 6.43 23.42 -23.55
C ALA A 504 6.07 21.93 -23.52
N GLY A 505 4.80 21.58 -23.75
CA GLY A 505 4.27 20.23 -23.68
C GLY A 505 4.12 19.66 -22.26
N GLY A 506 4.55 20.40 -21.23
CA GLY A 506 4.39 20.00 -19.83
C GLY A 506 2.92 19.99 -19.42
N SER A 507 2.56 19.15 -18.43
CA SER A 507 1.18 19.08 -17.95
C SER A 507 1.10 19.04 -16.42
N THR A 508 -0.03 19.50 -15.89
CA THR A 508 -0.42 19.41 -14.50
C THR A 508 -1.86 18.95 -14.38
N THR A 509 -2.28 18.51 -13.20
CA THR A 509 -3.67 18.15 -12.92
C THR A 509 -4.20 18.90 -11.71
N PHE A 510 -5.50 19.13 -11.69
CA PHE A 510 -6.25 19.49 -10.50
C PHE A 510 -7.53 18.68 -10.45
N GLY A 511 -8.09 18.55 -9.25
CA GLY A 511 -9.32 17.78 -9.09
C GLY A 511 -10.35 18.50 -8.23
N PHE A 512 -11.57 17.98 -8.25
CA PHE A 512 -12.64 18.50 -7.41
C PHE A 512 -13.73 17.46 -7.13
N LEU A 513 -14.44 17.68 -6.04
CA LEU A 513 -15.72 17.04 -5.77
C LEU A 513 -16.86 17.94 -6.25
N GLY A 514 -17.89 17.34 -6.82
CA GLY A 514 -19.08 18.03 -7.25
C GLY A 514 -20.37 17.34 -6.79
N SER A 515 -21.44 18.13 -6.62
CA SER A 515 -22.78 17.59 -6.44
C SER A 515 -23.47 17.41 -7.80
N SER A 516 -24.30 16.37 -7.92
CA SER A 516 -25.11 16.10 -9.12
C SER A 516 -26.47 15.54 -8.69
N SER A 517 -27.53 16.08 -9.26
CA SER A 517 -28.92 15.63 -9.03
C SER A 517 -29.49 14.81 -10.20
N GLY A 518 -28.69 14.48 -11.19
CA GLY A 518 -29.10 13.76 -12.41
C GLY A 518 -27.92 13.27 -13.21
N THR A 519 -28.02 13.36 -14.53
CA THR A 519 -26.95 12.94 -15.45
C THR A 519 -25.71 13.81 -15.23
N ASN A 520 -24.57 13.17 -15.02
CA ASN A 520 -23.28 13.84 -14.87
C ASN A 520 -22.52 13.84 -16.21
N GLY A 521 -22.91 14.74 -17.09
CA GLY A 521 -22.26 14.92 -18.39
C GLY A 521 -20.89 15.57 -18.27
N VAL A 522 -19.94 15.17 -19.12
CA VAL A 522 -18.62 15.78 -19.23
C VAL A 522 -18.73 17.12 -19.93
N PRO A 523 -18.33 18.24 -19.29
CA PRO A 523 -18.39 19.57 -19.91
C PRO A 523 -17.27 19.79 -20.92
N SER A 524 -17.49 20.70 -21.88
CA SER A 524 -16.43 21.22 -22.72
C SER A 524 -15.61 22.25 -21.97
N LEU A 525 -14.29 22.17 -22.06
CA LEU A 525 -13.34 23.03 -21.36
C LEU A 525 -12.69 24.05 -22.32
N SER A 526 -12.46 25.24 -21.80
CA SER A 526 -11.60 26.27 -22.43
C SER A 526 -10.37 26.47 -21.54
N CYS A 527 -9.18 26.57 -22.14
CA CYS A 527 -7.94 26.84 -21.44
C CYS A 527 -7.27 28.09 -21.98
N ALA A 528 -6.90 29.01 -21.09
CA ALA A 528 -6.12 30.21 -21.39
C ALA A 528 -4.79 30.14 -20.63
N ALA A 529 -3.68 30.35 -21.34
CA ALA A 529 -2.32 30.37 -20.80
C ALA A 529 -1.81 31.81 -20.60
N SER A 530 -0.97 32.00 -19.58
CA SER A 530 -0.29 33.29 -19.32
C SER A 530 1.22 33.13 -19.12
#